data_d9587e1382a7b4f79043a873c04e3eca
#
_entry.id   d9587e1382a7b4f79043a873c04e3eca
#
_cell.length_a   1.000
_cell.length_b   1.000
_cell.length_c   1.000
_cell.angle_alpha   90.00
_cell.angle_beta   90.00
_cell.angle_gamma   90.00
#
_symmetry.space_group_name_H-M   'P 1'
#
loop_
_entity.id
_entity.type
_entity.pdbx_description
1 polymer ?
#
loop_
_entity_poly.entity_id
_entity_poly.type
_entity_poly.pdbx_seq_one_letter_code
_entity_poly.pdbx_strand_id
1 'polypeptide(L)'
;VHTDALEYLALAAKPAGQRDEQRLAQLQQNPLLQYVILDSLANIFCPACKLWNTGQGANQMREAVSLMGGYGVTEDCPGFLGQKWMDAQLEATYEGPEAVQRLQLSITMTNELFLAQFQQWIDEMRRIASEQPGTGACTLATAMSLWLWTLRHVQKATDADGAKLYHKSRQGVTFPLADTLCWLLAARQFILDVLELQEKGQANPALAEGLPGYVTFYTDLCHIQSARTAGEVGRICAELVHGYNRHPAWDNASCQACYHADELEWLEGIIPGIDGSARAYADVSEIGEAHPQKAGSCVNFNGLETFVRLRAKLDGCLTGCRLAKDRAAEALTKVMTREALDYPA
;
A
#
# COMPACT_ATOMS: atom_id res chain seq x y z
N VAL A 1 3.52 -18.99 -23.87
CA VAL A 1 2.96 -17.66 -23.61
C VAL A 1 3.24 -17.19 -22.18
N HIS A 2 2.91 -18.01 -21.15
CA HIS A 2 3.15 -17.58 -19.74
C HIS A 2 4.63 -17.34 -19.45
N THR A 3 5.50 -18.26 -19.85
CA THR A 3 6.97 -18.13 -19.73
C THR A 3 7.48 -16.90 -20.49
N ASP A 4 6.97 -16.67 -21.71
CA ASP A 4 7.36 -15.52 -22.52
C ASP A 4 6.88 -14.19 -21.88
N ALA A 5 5.71 -14.21 -21.22
CA ALA A 5 5.22 -13.04 -20.48
C ALA A 5 6.11 -12.71 -19.27
N LEU A 6 6.57 -13.72 -18.53
CA LEU A 6 7.55 -13.54 -17.45
C LEU A 6 8.88 -13.04 -18.00
N GLU A 7 9.36 -13.59 -19.12
CA GLU A 7 10.57 -13.14 -19.81
C GLU A 7 10.44 -11.66 -20.24
N TYR A 8 9.30 -11.30 -20.85
CA TYR A 8 9.01 -9.91 -21.24
C TYR A 8 9.09 -8.96 -20.05
N LEU A 9 8.41 -9.28 -18.95
CA LEU A 9 8.44 -8.47 -17.73
C LEU A 9 9.87 -8.37 -17.17
N ALA A 10 10.62 -9.47 -17.15
CA ALA A 10 11.99 -9.47 -16.67
C ALA A 10 12.95 -8.64 -17.56
N LEU A 11 12.74 -8.64 -18.88
CA LEU A 11 13.50 -7.80 -19.81
C LEU A 11 13.11 -6.33 -19.69
N ALA A 12 11.80 -6.04 -19.59
CA ALA A 12 11.28 -4.68 -19.46
C ALA A 12 11.78 -3.99 -18.18
N ALA A 13 12.00 -4.73 -17.11
CA ALA A 13 12.54 -4.22 -15.85
C ALA A 13 14.02 -3.80 -15.92
N LYS A 14 14.77 -4.27 -16.90
CA LYS A 14 16.21 -3.95 -17.02
C LYS A 14 16.41 -2.60 -17.69
N PRO A 15 17.45 -1.83 -17.30
CA PRO A 15 17.81 -0.61 -18.01
C PRO A 15 18.10 -0.84 -19.50
N ALA A 16 17.84 0.15 -20.31
CA ALA A 16 18.25 0.13 -21.71
C ALA A 16 19.77 -0.10 -21.82
N GLY A 17 20.18 -0.95 -22.75
CA GLY A 17 21.58 -1.38 -22.92
C GLY A 17 22.06 -2.55 -22.01
N GLN A 18 21.23 -2.96 -21.02
CA GLN A 18 21.47 -4.16 -20.21
C GLN A 18 20.47 -5.28 -20.50
N ARG A 19 19.63 -5.11 -21.51
CA ARG A 19 18.60 -6.06 -21.92
C ARG A 19 18.70 -6.38 -23.40
N ASP A 20 18.17 -7.52 -23.80
CA ASP A 20 18.03 -7.88 -25.21
C ASP A 20 16.87 -7.09 -25.82
N GLU A 21 17.18 -5.96 -26.47
CA GLU A 21 16.18 -5.07 -27.06
C GLU A 21 15.44 -5.75 -28.24
N GLN A 22 16.12 -6.61 -29.00
CA GLN A 22 15.51 -7.33 -30.10
C GLN A 22 14.48 -8.33 -29.58
N ARG A 23 14.83 -9.08 -28.56
CA ARG A 23 13.94 -10.05 -27.92
C ARG A 23 12.76 -9.34 -27.25
N LEU A 24 13.00 -8.24 -26.56
CA LEU A 24 11.95 -7.42 -25.94
C LEU A 24 10.94 -6.92 -26.98
N ALA A 25 11.42 -6.38 -28.11
CA ALA A 25 10.54 -5.90 -29.19
C ALA A 25 9.73 -7.04 -29.82
N GLN A 26 10.33 -8.21 -29.99
CA GLN A 26 9.63 -9.39 -30.49
C GLN A 26 8.51 -9.83 -29.54
N LEU A 27 8.77 -9.89 -28.24
CA LEU A 27 7.79 -10.26 -27.22
C LEU A 27 6.67 -9.22 -27.11
N GLN A 28 7.01 -7.94 -27.21
CA GLN A 28 6.05 -6.83 -27.17
C GLN A 28 5.04 -6.85 -28.30
N GLN A 29 5.42 -7.35 -29.48
CA GLN A 29 4.55 -7.47 -30.64
C GLN A 29 3.59 -8.68 -30.58
N ASN A 30 3.74 -9.57 -29.59
CA ASN A 30 2.88 -10.73 -29.44
C ASN A 30 1.56 -10.33 -28.74
N PRO A 31 0.41 -10.29 -29.44
CA PRO A 31 -0.84 -9.82 -28.86
C PRO A 31 -1.38 -10.77 -27.79
N LEU A 32 -1.12 -12.06 -27.90
CA LEU A 32 -1.54 -13.05 -26.89
C LEU A 32 -0.75 -12.88 -25.59
N LEU A 33 0.52 -12.53 -25.68
CA LEU A 33 1.35 -12.22 -24.50
C LEU A 33 0.82 -10.97 -23.79
N GLN A 34 0.55 -9.90 -24.55
CA GLN A 34 -0.02 -8.67 -24.00
C GLN A 34 -1.39 -8.94 -23.36
N TYR A 35 -2.23 -9.72 -24.01
CA TYR A 35 -3.53 -10.12 -23.44
C TYR A 35 -3.37 -10.82 -22.09
N VAL A 36 -2.48 -11.80 -21.97
CA VAL A 36 -2.29 -12.58 -20.72
C VAL A 36 -1.78 -11.68 -19.59
N ILE A 37 -0.92 -10.71 -19.87
CA ILE A 37 -0.46 -9.73 -18.87
C ILE A 37 -1.63 -8.83 -18.45
N LEU A 38 -2.38 -8.26 -19.40
CA LEU A 38 -3.52 -7.39 -19.10
C LEU A 38 -4.63 -8.14 -18.37
N ASP A 39 -4.91 -9.38 -18.73
CA ASP A 39 -5.89 -10.23 -18.03
C ASP A 39 -5.46 -10.47 -16.58
N SER A 40 -4.18 -10.77 -16.36
CA SER A 40 -3.63 -10.91 -15.00
C SER A 40 -3.83 -9.63 -14.17
N LEU A 41 -3.62 -8.44 -14.75
CA LEU A 41 -3.82 -7.15 -14.09
C LEU A 41 -5.31 -6.84 -13.88
N ALA A 42 -6.17 -7.12 -14.86
CA ALA A 42 -7.61 -6.90 -14.74
C ALA A 42 -8.21 -7.73 -13.59
N ASN A 43 -7.77 -8.97 -13.43
CA ASN A 43 -8.17 -9.85 -12.32
C ASN A 43 -7.74 -9.35 -10.93
N ILE A 44 -6.84 -8.38 -10.86
CA ILE A 44 -6.47 -7.66 -9.63
C ILE A 44 -7.25 -6.34 -9.53
N PHE A 45 -7.19 -5.51 -10.57
CA PHE A 45 -7.75 -4.16 -10.49
C PHE A 45 -9.27 -4.14 -10.38
N CYS A 46 -9.99 -5.00 -11.09
CA CYS A 46 -11.45 -5.00 -11.02
C CYS A 46 -11.98 -5.26 -9.59
N PRO A 47 -11.60 -6.37 -8.91
CA PRO A 47 -12.03 -6.59 -7.53
C PRO A 47 -11.46 -5.56 -6.55
N ALA A 48 -10.20 -5.09 -6.75
CA ALA A 48 -9.60 -4.09 -5.89
C ALA A 48 -10.31 -2.73 -5.98
N CYS A 49 -10.68 -2.27 -7.18
CA CYS A 49 -11.43 -1.04 -7.36
C CYS A 49 -12.81 -1.11 -6.70
N LYS A 50 -13.53 -2.22 -6.88
CA LYS A 50 -14.82 -2.42 -6.21
C LYS A 50 -14.65 -2.36 -4.70
N LEU A 51 -13.77 -3.18 -4.14
CA LEU A 51 -13.51 -3.28 -2.70
C LEU A 51 -13.05 -1.94 -2.10
N TRP A 52 -12.14 -1.25 -2.76
CA TRP A 52 -11.62 0.05 -2.30
C TRP A 52 -12.68 1.13 -2.34
N ASN A 53 -13.33 1.32 -3.50
CA ASN A 53 -14.24 2.44 -3.70
C ASN A 53 -15.49 2.33 -2.84
N THR A 54 -16.06 1.14 -2.71
CA THR A 54 -17.26 0.96 -1.87
C THR A 54 -16.93 1.07 -0.38
N GLY A 55 -15.86 0.45 0.09
CA GLY A 55 -15.45 0.51 1.49
C GLY A 55 -15.00 1.91 1.92
N GLN A 56 -14.14 2.55 1.13
CA GLN A 56 -13.69 3.92 1.43
C GLN A 56 -14.79 4.95 1.17
N GLY A 57 -15.63 4.74 0.16
CA GLY A 57 -16.79 5.60 -0.10
C GLY A 57 -17.74 5.67 1.10
N ALA A 58 -18.09 4.54 1.69
CA ALA A 58 -18.91 4.47 2.90
C ALA A 58 -18.24 5.19 4.09
N ASN A 59 -16.94 4.98 4.29
CA ASN A 59 -16.19 5.66 5.34
C ASN A 59 -16.12 7.18 5.13
N GLN A 60 -15.90 7.65 3.90
CA GLN A 60 -15.85 9.08 3.57
C GLN A 60 -17.22 9.73 3.76
N MET A 61 -18.31 9.06 3.41
CA MET A 61 -19.68 9.57 3.67
C MET A 61 -19.96 9.70 5.17
N ARG A 62 -19.53 8.72 5.97
CA ARG A 62 -19.60 8.81 7.43
C ARG A 62 -18.85 10.03 7.98
N GLU A 63 -17.61 10.25 7.52
CA GLU A 63 -16.81 11.41 7.95
C GLU A 63 -17.46 12.72 7.50
N ALA A 64 -18.01 12.80 6.30
CA ALA A 64 -18.75 13.97 5.82
C ALA A 64 -19.95 14.30 6.73
N VAL A 65 -20.74 13.29 7.12
CA VAL A 65 -21.83 13.47 8.10
C VAL A 65 -21.30 13.98 9.43
N SER A 66 -20.16 13.41 9.93
CA SER A 66 -19.55 13.83 11.19
C SER A 66 -19.10 15.29 11.18
N LEU A 67 -18.57 15.78 10.06
CA LEU A 67 -18.14 17.18 9.91
C LEU A 67 -19.31 18.16 10.01
N MET A 68 -20.50 17.76 9.58
CA MET A 68 -21.72 18.57 9.70
C MET A 68 -22.40 18.46 11.08
N GLY A 69 -21.87 17.62 11.96
CA GLY A 69 -22.47 17.33 13.26
C GLY A 69 -23.87 16.70 13.16
N GLY A 70 -24.73 16.94 14.12
CA GLY A 70 -26.11 16.43 14.11
C GLY A 70 -26.93 16.87 12.91
N TYR A 71 -26.63 18.03 12.33
CA TYR A 71 -27.25 18.51 11.11
C TYR A 71 -27.03 17.59 9.90
N GLY A 72 -25.87 16.92 9.84
CA GLY A 72 -25.50 16.02 8.74
C GLY A 72 -26.43 14.83 8.53
N VAL A 73 -27.22 14.45 9.54
CA VAL A 73 -28.21 13.35 9.45
C VAL A 73 -29.63 13.84 9.20
N THR A 74 -29.87 15.15 9.17
CA THR A 74 -31.20 15.72 8.92
C THR A 74 -31.52 15.80 7.42
N GLU A 75 -32.80 15.80 7.08
CA GLU A 75 -33.25 15.96 5.69
C GLU A 75 -32.96 17.36 5.13
N ASP A 76 -32.80 18.35 6.00
CA ASP A 76 -32.50 19.74 5.62
C ASP A 76 -31.01 19.94 5.27
N CYS A 77 -30.16 18.97 5.58
CA CYS A 77 -28.71 19.07 5.27
C CYS A 77 -28.47 19.06 3.75
N PRO A 78 -27.79 20.08 3.19
CA PRO A 78 -27.53 20.14 1.77
C PRO A 78 -26.85 18.86 1.27
N GLY A 79 -27.30 18.36 0.12
CA GLY A 79 -26.76 17.17 -0.50
C GLY A 79 -27.22 15.85 0.10
N PHE A 80 -28.15 15.86 1.08
CA PHE A 80 -28.73 14.66 1.67
C PHE A 80 -27.67 13.68 2.22
N LEU A 81 -26.72 14.18 2.98
CA LEU A 81 -25.55 13.42 3.41
C LEU A 81 -25.89 12.16 4.20
N GLY A 82 -26.88 12.24 5.11
CA GLY A 82 -27.34 11.07 5.88
C GLY A 82 -27.87 9.96 4.98
N GLN A 83 -28.68 10.29 3.99
CA GLN A 83 -29.19 9.33 3.00
C GLN A 83 -28.06 8.78 2.14
N LYS A 84 -27.18 9.62 1.63
CA LYS A 84 -26.02 9.17 0.84
C LYS A 84 -25.09 8.24 1.62
N TRP A 85 -24.94 8.46 2.92
CA TRP A 85 -24.19 7.53 3.76
C TRP A 85 -24.89 6.18 3.87
N MET A 86 -26.22 6.16 4.02
CA MET A 86 -26.98 4.91 4.00
C MET A 86 -26.87 4.20 2.65
N ASP A 87 -27.03 4.93 1.56
CA ASP A 87 -26.89 4.39 0.19
C ASP A 87 -25.48 3.82 -0.06
N ALA A 88 -24.45 4.48 0.46
CA ALA A 88 -23.05 4.01 0.34
C ALA A 88 -22.81 2.63 1.00
N GLN A 89 -23.60 2.26 2.04
CA GLN A 89 -23.51 0.92 2.62
C GLN A 89 -24.03 -0.15 1.65
N LEU A 90 -25.00 0.18 0.82
CA LEU A 90 -25.57 -0.74 -0.16
C LEU A 90 -24.53 -1.14 -1.22
N GLU A 91 -23.70 -0.21 -1.64
CA GLU A 91 -22.65 -0.42 -2.65
C GLU A 91 -21.70 -1.58 -2.31
N ALA A 92 -21.44 -1.82 -1.02
CA ALA A 92 -20.59 -2.89 -0.53
C ALA A 92 -21.26 -4.28 -0.54
N THR A 93 -22.58 -4.35 -0.81
CA THR A 93 -23.38 -5.57 -0.59
C THR A 93 -23.85 -6.27 -1.85
N TYR A 94 -23.84 -5.62 -3.01
CA TYR A 94 -24.36 -6.18 -4.28
C TYR A 94 -23.29 -6.27 -5.37
N GLU A 95 -23.58 -7.01 -6.44
CA GLU A 95 -22.68 -7.24 -7.59
C GLU A 95 -21.25 -7.65 -7.21
N GLY A 96 -21.15 -8.63 -6.32
CA GLY A 96 -19.91 -9.05 -5.70
C GLY A 96 -19.65 -8.30 -4.40
N PRO A 97 -20.27 -8.75 -3.29
CA PRO A 97 -20.02 -8.22 -1.95
C PRO A 97 -18.52 -8.18 -1.62
N GLU A 98 -18.13 -7.33 -0.67
CA GLU A 98 -16.71 -7.17 -0.28
C GLU A 98 -16.00 -8.49 0.01
N ALA A 99 -16.68 -9.45 0.66
CA ALA A 99 -16.10 -10.78 0.92
C ALA A 99 -15.79 -11.56 -0.36
N VAL A 100 -16.61 -11.41 -1.42
CA VAL A 100 -16.37 -12.03 -2.73
C VAL A 100 -15.18 -11.37 -3.43
N GLN A 101 -15.06 -10.05 -3.35
CA GLN A 101 -13.90 -9.32 -3.90
C GLN A 101 -12.60 -9.72 -3.19
N ARG A 102 -12.62 -9.83 -1.85
CA ARG A 102 -11.49 -10.34 -1.06
C ARG A 102 -11.11 -11.76 -1.46
N LEU A 103 -12.11 -12.62 -1.65
CA LEU A 103 -11.86 -14.01 -2.10
C LEU A 103 -11.21 -14.03 -3.48
N GLN A 104 -11.72 -13.24 -4.43
CA GLN A 104 -11.14 -13.11 -5.77
C GLN A 104 -9.67 -12.67 -5.69
N LEU A 105 -9.41 -11.58 -4.97
CA LEU A 105 -8.05 -11.07 -4.76
C LEU A 105 -7.14 -12.11 -4.11
N SER A 106 -7.64 -12.86 -3.12
CA SER A 106 -6.85 -13.89 -2.43
C SER A 106 -6.36 -15.01 -3.37
N ILE A 107 -7.02 -15.21 -4.48
CA ILE A 107 -6.61 -16.16 -5.52
C ILE A 107 -5.63 -15.50 -6.50
N THR A 108 -5.98 -14.32 -6.98
CA THR A 108 -5.29 -13.66 -8.10
C THR A 108 -4.01 -12.94 -7.68
N MET A 109 -3.91 -12.44 -6.45
CA MET A 109 -2.69 -11.75 -5.95
C MET A 109 -1.47 -12.66 -5.80
N THR A 110 -1.63 -13.98 -5.94
CA THR A 110 -0.53 -14.95 -5.97
C THR A 110 -0.05 -15.30 -7.38
N ASN A 111 -0.68 -14.73 -8.41
CA ASN A 111 -0.31 -14.98 -9.81
C ASN A 111 1.11 -14.44 -10.07
N GLU A 112 1.96 -15.27 -10.68
CA GLU A 112 3.37 -14.94 -10.92
C GLU A 112 3.56 -13.71 -11.83
N LEU A 113 2.70 -13.54 -12.85
CA LEU A 113 2.75 -12.35 -13.72
C LEU A 113 2.42 -11.09 -12.95
N PHE A 114 1.38 -11.14 -12.11
CA PHE A 114 1.06 -10.02 -11.23
C PHE A 114 2.21 -9.72 -10.26
N LEU A 115 2.81 -10.73 -9.63
CA LEU A 115 3.92 -10.53 -8.70
C LEU A 115 5.17 -9.98 -9.37
N ALA A 116 5.44 -10.36 -10.62
CA ALA A 116 6.53 -9.79 -11.41
C ALA A 116 6.25 -8.31 -11.73
N GLN A 117 5.03 -7.97 -12.12
CA GLN A 117 4.62 -6.59 -12.36
C GLN A 117 4.64 -5.76 -11.07
N PHE A 118 4.19 -6.34 -9.96
CA PHE A 118 4.22 -5.68 -8.65
C PHE A 118 5.64 -5.34 -8.20
N GLN A 119 6.60 -6.22 -8.48
CA GLN A 119 8.01 -5.92 -8.24
C GLN A 119 8.50 -4.73 -9.07
N GLN A 120 8.11 -4.63 -10.34
CA GLN A 120 8.42 -3.47 -11.17
C GLN A 120 7.83 -2.17 -10.60
N TRP A 121 6.62 -2.23 -10.06
CA TRP A 121 6.01 -1.07 -9.41
C TRP A 121 6.74 -0.65 -8.14
N ILE A 122 7.31 -1.59 -7.38
CA ILE A 122 8.19 -1.26 -6.25
C ILE A 122 9.40 -0.46 -6.75
N ASP A 123 10.02 -0.90 -7.83
CA ASP A 123 11.21 -0.24 -8.40
C ASP A 123 10.84 1.13 -9.05
N GLU A 124 9.66 1.23 -9.67
CA GLU A 124 9.10 2.49 -10.14
C GLU A 124 8.91 3.49 -8.99
N MET A 125 8.32 3.06 -7.86
CA MET A 125 8.13 3.93 -6.70
C MET A 125 9.47 4.37 -6.08
N ARG A 126 10.48 3.51 -6.11
CA ARG A 126 11.85 3.88 -5.67
C ARG A 126 12.46 4.94 -6.57
N ARG A 127 12.29 4.82 -7.89
CA ARG A 127 12.74 5.80 -8.86
C ARG A 127 12.02 7.14 -8.64
N ILE A 128 10.69 7.12 -8.53
CA ILE A 128 9.91 8.32 -8.24
C ILE A 128 10.35 8.97 -6.92
N ALA A 129 10.65 8.18 -5.89
CA ALA A 129 11.13 8.69 -4.61
C ALA A 129 12.44 9.48 -4.73
N SER A 130 13.33 9.12 -5.66
CA SER A 130 14.56 9.86 -5.92
C SER A 130 14.34 11.14 -6.73
N GLU A 131 13.35 11.14 -7.62
CA GLU A 131 13.03 12.27 -8.50
C GLU A 131 12.06 13.27 -7.82
N GLN A 132 11.13 12.74 -7.02
CA GLN A 132 10.02 13.48 -6.39
C GLN A 132 9.86 13.06 -4.90
N PRO A 133 10.80 13.41 -4.02
CA PRO A 133 10.85 12.91 -2.63
C PRO A 133 9.63 13.32 -1.79
N GLY A 134 8.94 14.40 -2.16
CA GLY A 134 7.76 14.91 -1.42
C GLY A 134 6.49 14.08 -1.58
N THR A 135 6.44 13.13 -2.54
CA THR A 135 5.24 12.36 -2.88
C THR A 135 4.90 11.23 -1.90
N GLY A 136 5.83 10.85 -1.02
CA GLY A 136 5.68 9.65 -0.19
C GLY A 136 5.95 8.33 -0.93
N ALA A 137 6.51 8.38 -2.14
CA ALA A 137 6.81 7.19 -2.93
C ALA A 137 7.82 6.25 -2.25
N CYS A 138 8.77 6.78 -1.46
CA CYS A 138 9.69 5.96 -0.65
C CYS A 138 8.95 5.13 0.40
N THR A 139 8.01 5.76 1.10
CA THR A 139 7.15 5.10 2.09
C THR A 139 6.34 4.00 1.43
N LEU A 140 5.72 4.31 0.28
CA LEU A 140 4.93 3.35 -0.46
C LEU A 140 5.77 2.18 -0.98
N ALA A 141 6.94 2.42 -1.58
CA ALA A 141 7.85 1.37 -2.05
C ALA A 141 8.26 0.41 -0.91
N THR A 142 8.48 0.97 0.28
CA THR A 142 8.82 0.18 1.48
C THR A 142 7.63 -0.65 1.95
N ALA A 143 6.43 -0.08 1.99
CA ALA A 143 5.19 -0.79 2.32
C ALA A 143 4.89 -1.91 1.32
N MET A 144 5.04 -1.65 0.02
CA MET A 144 4.89 -2.66 -1.04
C MET A 144 5.90 -3.80 -0.87
N SER A 145 7.16 -3.49 -0.54
CA SER A 145 8.19 -4.50 -0.30
C SER A 145 7.87 -5.35 0.93
N LEU A 146 7.37 -4.74 2.00
CA LEU A 146 6.95 -5.44 3.21
C LEU A 146 5.75 -6.37 2.93
N TRP A 147 4.75 -5.88 2.21
CA TRP A 147 3.59 -6.68 1.80
C TRP A 147 4.01 -7.89 0.96
N LEU A 148 4.85 -7.70 -0.05
CA LEU A 148 5.32 -8.78 -0.93
C LEU A 148 6.12 -9.82 -0.16
N TRP A 149 6.97 -9.39 0.77
CA TRP A 149 7.69 -10.29 1.66
C TRP A 149 6.73 -11.10 2.52
N THR A 150 5.74 -10.44 3.13
CA THR A 150 4.74 -11.08 4.00
C THR A 150 3.91 -12.10 3.23
N LEU A 151 3.43 -11.76 2.03
CA LEU A 151 2.71 -12.70 1.17
C LEU A 151 3.54 -13.97 0.91
N ARG A 152 4.80 -13.82 0.52
CA ARG A 152 5.72 -14.95 0.28
C ARG A 152 6.02 -15.75 1.55
N HIS A 153 6.08 -15.09 2.69
CA HIS A 153 6.25 -15.74 3.98
C HIS A 153 5.06 -16.63 4.32
N VAL A 154 3.84 -16.08 4.32
CA VAL A 154 2.64 -16.85 4.69
C VAL A 154 2.29 -17.96 3.70
N GLN A 155 2.70 -17.84 2.41
CA GLN A 155 2.57 -18.93 1.44
C GLN A 155 3.39 -20.17 1.80
N LYS A 156 4.51 -19.99 2.50
CA LYS A 156 5.43 -21.07 2.91
C LYS A 156 5.26 -21.50 4.35
N ALA A 157 4.77 -20.60 5.20
CA ALA A 157 4.65 -20.82 6.64
C ALA A 157 3.47 -21.72 7.00
N THR A 158 3.63 -22.39 8.13
CA THR A 158 2.58 -23.14 8.83
C THR A 158 2.34 -22.51 10.20
N ASP A 159 1.18 -22.77 10.79
CA ASP A 159 0.94 -22.46 12.19
C ASP A 159 1.62 -23.47 13.13
N ALA A 160 1.42 -23.28 14.44
CA ALA A 160 1.95 -24.16 15.47
C ALA A 160 1.48 -25.63 15.34
N ASP A 161 0.34 -25.87 14.70
CA ASP A 161 -0.24 -27.20 14.48
C ASP A 161 0.16 -27.78 13.11
N GLY A 162 1.03 -27.11 12.35
CA GLY A 162 1.54 -27.54 11.05
C GLY A 162 0.61 -27.25 9.87
N ALA A 163 -0.51 -26.56 10.08
CA ALA A 163 -1.42 -26.22 8.99
C ALA A 163 -0.95 -24.97 8.22
N LYS A 164 -1.05 -25.02 6.89
CA LYS A 164 -0.63 -23.92 6.01
C LYS A 164 -1.32 -22.61 6.38
N LEU A 165 -0.58 -21.52 6.48
CA LEU A 165 -1.14 -20.20 6.75
C LEU A 165 -1.91 -19.68 5.54
N TYR A 166 -1.34 -19.73 4.35
CA TYR A 166 -2.04 -19.29 3.14
C TYR A 166 -2.92 -20.41 2.58
N HIS A 167 -4.19 -20.35 2.88
CA HIS A 167 -5.20 -21.28 2.37
C HIS A 167 -6.56 -20.58 2.23
N LYS A 168 -7.36 -21.00 1.23
CA LYS A 168 -8.67 -20.39 0.94
C LYS A 168 -9.66 -20.37 2.11
N SER A 169 -9.56 -21.34 3.02
CA SER A 169 -10.38 -21.37 4.24
C SER A 169 -9.87 -20.48 5.36
N ARG A 170 -8.64 -19.96 5.24
CA ARG A 170 -8.04 -19.06 6.24
C ARG A 170 -8.24 -17.60 5.83
N GLN A 171 -9.48 -17.15 5.85
CA GLN A 171 -9.83 -15.78 5.48
C GLN A 171 -9.20 -14.75 6.43
N GLY A 172 -8.90 -15.12 7.68
CA GLY A 172 -8.13 -14.27 8.61
C GLY A 172 -6.68 -13.98 8.15
N VAL A 173 -6.14 -14.75 7.19
CA VAL A 173 -4.84 -14.49 6.55
C VAL A 173 -5.01 -13.81 5.20
N THR A 174 -5.88 -14.38 4.35
CA THR A 174 -5.96 -13.98 2.96
C THR A 174 -6.70 -12.66 2.75
N PHE A 175 -7.74 -12.36 3.53
CA PHE A 175 -8.53 -11.14 3.40
C PHE A 175 -7.76 -9.88 3.85
N PRO A 176 -7.08 -9.87 5.00
CA PRO A 176 -6.24 -8.72 5.36
C PRO A 176 -5.13 -8.41 4.35
N LEU A 177 -4.57 -9.44 3.69
CA LEU A 177 -3.61 -9.22 2.59
C LEU A 177 -4.28 -8.60 1.35
N ALA A 178 -5.51 -9.00 1.03
CA ALA A 178 -6.28 -8.41 -0.05
C ALA A 178 -6.63 -6.93 0.24
N ASP A 179 -7.07 -6.63 1.47
CA ASP A 179 -7.37 -5.26 1.89
C ASP A 179 -6.12 -4.36 1.83
N THR A 180 -4.99 -4.84 2.34
CA THR A 180 -3.73 -4.07 2.29
C THR A 180 -3.21 -3.90 0.86
N LEU A 181 -3.45 -4.84 -0.04
CA LEU A 181 -3.17 -4.66 -1.46
C LEU A 181 -3.98 -3.49 -2.04
N CYS A 182 -5.27 -3.36 -1.70
CA CYS A 182 -6.08 -2.23 -2.15
C CYS A 182 -5.51 -0.88 -1.69
N TRP A 183 -5.04 -0.80 -0.43
CA TRP A 183 -4.36 0.40 0.08
C TRP A 183 -3.13 0.75 -0.74
N LEU A 184 -2.31 -0.24 -1.08
CA LEU A 184 -1.09 -0.05 -1.86
C LEU A 184 -1.38 0.42 -3.29
N LEU A 185 -2.37 -0.20 -3.95
CA LEU A 185 -2.76 0.14 -5.31
C LEU A 185 -3.35 1.55 -5.39
N ALA A 186 -4.23 1.91 -4.46
CA ALA A 186 -4.82 3.24 -4.40
C ALA A 186 -3.78 4.33 -4.15
N ALA A 187 -2.84 4.12 -3.22
CA ALA A 187 -1.76 5.07 -2.96
C ALA A 187 -0.82 5.22 -4.17
N ARG A 188 -0.50 4.11 -4.86
CA ARG A 188 0.30 4.16 -6.09
C ARG A 188 -0.39 4.96 -7.17
N GLN A 189 -1.67 4.68 -7.44
CA GLN A 189 -2.43 5.39 -8.46
C GLN A 189 -2.47 6.89 -8.16
N PHE A 190 -2.69 7.27 -6.91
CA PHE A 190 -2.73 8.67 -6.53
C PHE A 190 -1.40 9.40 -6.80
N ILE A 191 -0.24 8.76 -6.52
CA ILE A 191 1.06 9.32 -6.88
C ILE A 191 1.18 9.52 -8.40
N LEU A 192 0.79 8.51 -9.19
CA LEU A 192 0.84 8.60 -10.65
C LEU A 192 -0.06 9.70 -11.20
N ASP A 193 -1.26 9.86 -10.64
CA ASP A 193 -2.20 10.91 -11.04
C ASP A 193 -1.63 12.31 -10.78
N VAL A 194 -0.91 12.50 -9.67
CA VAL A 194 -0.26 13.78 -9.38
C VAL A 194 0.91 14.06 -10.34
N LEU A 195 1.69 13.04 -10.70
CA LEU A 195 2.74 13.18 -11.69
C LEU A 195 2.15 13.50 -13.07
N GLU A 196 1.04 12.87 -13.45
CA GLU A 196 0.32 13.18 -14.68
C GLU A 196 -0.25 14.61 -14.67
N LEU A 197 -0.82 15.05 -13.53
CA LEU A 197 -1.26 16.43 -13.35
C LEU A 197 -0.11 17.42 -13.53
N GLN A 198 1.05 17.13 -12.97
CA GLN A 198 2.24 17.97 -13.11
C GLN A 198 2.71 18.06 -14.57
N GLU A 199 2.68 16.96 -15.31
CA GLU A 199 3.12 16.88 -16.71
C GLU A 199 2.11 17.50 -17.67
N LYS A 200 0.81 17.17 -17.50
CA LYS A 200 -0.24 17.49 -18.49
C LYS A 200 -1.18 18.62 -18.06
N GLY A 201 -1.18 19.02 -16.79
CA GLY A 201 -2.14 19.98 -16.24
C GLY A 201 -2.07 21.36 -16.90
N GLN A 202 -0.90 21.77 -17.39
CA GLN A 202 -0.72 23.05 -18.10
C GLN A 202 -1.51 23.12 -19.41
N ALA A 203 -1.79 22.00 -20.04
CA ALA A 203 -2.59 21.94 -21.27
C ALA A 203 -4.09 22.14 -21.03
N ASN A 204 -4.56 22.06 -19.79
CA ASN A 204 -5.94 22.30 -19.40
C ASN A 204 -6.12 23.75 -18.92
N PRO A 205 -6.85 24.62 -19.69
CA PRO A 205 -7.00 26.02 -19.33
C PRO A 205 -7.65 26.25 -17.94
N ALA A 206 -8.49 25.31 -17.48
CA ALA A 206 -9.14 25.40 -16.17
C ALA A 206 -8.18 25.14 -15.00
N LEU A 207 -7.06 24.50 -15.25
CA LEU A 207 -6.07 24.16 -14.24
C LEU A 207 -4.80 25.01 -14.30
N ALA A 208 -4.50 25.57 -15.49
CA ALA A 208 -3.21 26.19 -15.80
C ALA A 208 -2.80 27.29 -14.80
N GLU A 209 -3.72 28.18 -14.44
CA GLU A 209 -3.44 29.31 -13.53
C GLU A 209 -3.11 28.82 -12.10
N GLY A 210 -3.84 27.82 -11.59
CA GLY A 210 -3.68 27.29 -10.24
C GLY A 210 -2.73 26.09 -10.14
N LEU A 211 -2.18 25.63 -11.26
CA LEU A 211 -1.47 24.34 -11.34
C LEU A 211 -0.37 24.14 -10.29
N PRO A 212 0.54 25.10 -10.00
CA PRO A 212 1.56 24.91 -8.98
C PRO A 212 0.97 24.68 -7.59
N GLY A 213 -0.12 25.36 -7.25
CA GLY A 213 -0.84 25.18 -6.00
C GLY A 213 -1.51 23.81 -5.90
N TYR A 214 -2.18 23.36 -6.98
CA TYR A 214 -2.79 22.03 -7.06
C TYR A 214 -1.74 20.93 -6.92
N VAL A 215 -0.62 21.01 -7.65
CA VAL A 215 0.46 20.04 -7.59
C VAL A 215 1.02 19.95 -6.17
N THR A 216 1.29 21.10 -5.52
CA THR A 216 1.79 21.12 -4.13
C THR A 216 0.80 20.46 -3.18
N PHE A 217 -0.47 20.83 -3.25
CA PHE A 217 -1.52 20.30 -2.39
C PHE A 217 -1.70 18.78 -2.56
N TYR A 218 -1.82 18.30 -3.79
CA TYR A 218 -2.00 16.88 -4.06
C TYR A 218 -0.73 16.07 -3.76
N THR A 219 0.46 16.65 -3.89
CA THR A 219 1.71 16.02 -3.43
C THR A 219 1.70 15.78 -1.92
N ASP A 220 1.25 16.76 -1.13
CA ASP A 220 1.07 16.59 0.33
C ASP A 220 0.03 15.50 0.63
N LEU A 221 -1.09 15.45 -0.09
CA LEU A 221 -2.09 14.40 0.07
C LEU A 221 -1.54 13.01 -0.30
N CYS A 222 -0.69 12.88 -1.32
CA CYS A 222 0.00 11.63 -1.66
C CYS A 222 0.89 11.17 -0.50
N HIS A 223 1.65 12.09 0.10
CA HIS A 223 2.48 11.77 1.26
C HIS A 223 1.65 11.29 2.45
N ILE A 224 0.54 11.97 2.75
CA ILE A 224 -0.40 11.58 3.80
C ILE A 224 -0.99 10.20 3.51
N GLN A 225 -1.45 9.95 2.30
CA GLN A 225 -2.02 8.67 1.90
C GLN A 225 -1.00 7.53 1.97
N SER A 226 0.23 7.77 1.53
CA SER A 226 1.32 6.80 1.64
C SER A 226 1.64 6.46 3.10
N ALA A 227 1.63 7.45 3.99
CA ALA A 227 1.83 7.24 5.43
C ALA A 227 0.68 6.45 6.08
N ARG A 228 -0.57 6.72 5.70
CA ARG A 228 -1.73 5.91 6.16
C ARG A 228 -1.61 4.47 5.68
N THR A 229 -1.30 4.28 4.41
CA THR A 229 -1.07 2.97 3.80
C THR A 229 0.04 2.20 4.54
N ALA A 230 1.15 2.87 4.87
CA ALA A 230 2.24 2.27 5.65
C ALA A 230 1.77 1.81 7.04
N GLY A 231 0.92 2.58 7.71
CA GLY A 231 0.32 2.20 8.99
C GLY A 231 -0.49 0.91 8.90
N GLU A 232 -1.42 0.83 7.95
CA GLU A 232 -2.28 -0.36 7.75
C GLU A 232 -1.48 -1.59 7.31
N VAL A 233 -0.63 -1.44 6.30
CA VAL A 233 0.23 -2.53 5.81
C VAL A 233 1.17 -3.02 6.91
N GLY A 234 1.79 -2.09 7.63
CA GLY A 234 2.71 -2.41 8.72
C GLY A 234 2.06 -3.20 9.83
N ARG A 235 0.87 -2.79 10.28
CA ARG A 235 0.10 -3.48 11.32
C ARG A 235 -0.29 -4.88 10.87
N ILE A 236 -0.95 -5.00 9.72
CA ILE A 236 -1.44 -6.28 9.19
C ILE A 236 -0.28 -7.25 8.93
N CYS A 237 0.81 -6.79 8.33
CA CYS A 237 1.96 -7.66 8.07
C CYS A 237 2.57 -8.19 9.38
N ALA A 238 2.66 -7.35 10.42
CA ALA A 238 3.16 -7.79 11.72
C ALA A 238 2.22 -8.83 12.37
N GLU A 239 0.91 -8.60 12.34
CA GLU A 239 -0.08 -9.55 12.86
C GLU A 239 0.00 -10.91 12.12
N LEU A 240 0.18 -10.91 10.80
CA LEU A 240 0.27 -12.14 10.01
C LEU A 240 1.57 -12.91 10.24
N VAL A 241 2.67 -12.22 10.51
CA VAL A 241 3.98 -12.84 10.74
C VAL A 241 4.10 -13.40 12.16
N HIS A 242 3.60 -12.67 13.15
CA HIS A 242 3.76 -13.03 14.56
C HIS A 242 2.53 -13.68 15.19
N GLY A 243 1.34 -13.32 14.73
CA GLY A 243 0.08 -13.67 15.40
C GLY A 243 -0.30 -15.14 15.34
N TYR A 244 0.32 -15.94 14.48
CA TYR A 244 0.10 -17.40 14.40
C TYR A 244 1.16 -18.21 15.12
N ASN A 245 2.16 -17.56 15.70
CA ASN A 245 3.15 -18.21 16.54
C ASN A 245 2.62 -18.28 17.97
N ARG A 246 2.72 -19.47 18.59
CA ARG A 246 2.46 -19.57 20.02
C ARG A 246 3.59 -18.85 20.75
N HIS A 247 3.23 -17.90 21.59
CA HIS A 247 4.18 -17.29 22.48
C HIS A 247 4.63 -18.33 23.53
N PRO A 248 5.95 -18.54 23.75
CA PRO A 248 6.43 -19.53 24.71
C PRO A 248 5.83 -19.39 26.11
N ALA A 249 5.47 -18.18 26.51
CA ALA A 249 4.86 -17.90 27.79
C ALA A 249 3.36 -18.24 27.87
N TRP A 250 2.68 -18.50 26.77
CA TRP A 250 1.26 -18.92 26.79
C TRP A 250 1.10 -20.38 27.15
N ASP A 251 2.15 -21.18 26.99
CA ASP A 251 2.19 -22.58 27.46
C ASP A 251 2.51 -22.69 28.96
N ASN A 252 3.01 -21.62 29.57
CA ASN A 252 3.21 -21.53 31.02
C ASN A 252 2.06 -20.71 31.65
N ALA A 253 1.49 -21.17 32.72
CA ALA A 253 0.36 -20.58 33.45
C ALA A 253 0.60 -19.12 33.95
N SER A 254 1.69 -18.50 33.61
CA SER A 254 2.04 -17.12 33.94
C SER A 254 2.23 -16.24 32.70
N CYS A 255 1.15 -16.04 31.96
CA CYS A 255 1.07 -14.98 30.96
C CYS A 255 1.51 -13.61 31.55
N GLN A 256 1.40 -13.41 32.83
CA GLN A 256 1.89 -12.24 33.57
C GLN A 256 3.41 -12.09 33.55
N ALA A 257 4.17 -13.17 33.46
CA ALA A 257 5.62 -13.10 33.43
C ALA A 257 6.17 -12.45 32.14
N CYS A 258 5.40 -12.49 31.07
CA CYS A 258 5.80 -11.85 29.80
C CYS A 258 5.79 -10.33 29.85
N TYR A 259 4.96 -9.74 30.70
CA TYR A 259 4.86 -8.30 30.87
C TYR A 259 5.84 -7.76 31.91
N HIS A 260 6.54 -8.64 32.63
CA HIS A 260 7.50 -8.30 33.68
C HIS A 260 8.93 -8.75 33.37
N ALA A 261 9.13 -9.61 32.38
CA ALA A 261 10.45 -9.84 31.83
C ALA A 261 10.94 -8.55 31.17
N ASP A 262 12.24 -8.30 31.22
CA ASP A 262 12.83 -7.16 30.55
C ASP A 262 12.36 -7.17 29.10
N GLU A 263 11.54 -6.17 28.71
CA GLU A 263 10.85 -6.13 27.41
C GLU A 263 11.85 -6.21 26.25
N LEU A 264 13.08 -5.74 26.48
CA LEU A 264 14.16 -5.78 25.50
C LEU A 264 14.68 -7.21 25.31
N GLU A 265 14.94 -7.94 26.38
CA GLU A 265 15.41 -9.35 26.32
C GLU A 265 14.35 -10.25 25.65
N TRP A 266 13.09 -9.97 25.91
CA TRP A 266 11.97 -10.66 25.29
C TRP A 266 11.86 -10.35 23.78
N LEU A 267 12.00 -9.07 23.39
CA LEU A 267 12.00 -8.65 22.00
C LEU A 267 13.22 -9.20 21.24
N GLU A 268 14.39 -9.23 21.87
CA GLU A 268 15.60 -9.84 21.31
C GLU A 268 15.43 -11.36 21.04
N GLY A 269 14.71 -12.05 21.91
CA GLY A 269 14.41 -13.47 21.72
C GLY A 269 13.42 -13.77 20.60
N ILE A 270 12.49 -12.83 20.32
CA ILE A 270 11.45 -13.01 19.30
C ILE A 270 11.85 -12.36 17.97
N ILE A 271 12.56 -11.26 18.01
CA ILE A 271 12.97 -10.47 16.84
C ILE A 271 14.49 -10.43 16.78
N PRO A 272 15.14 -11.42 16.14
CA PRO A 272 16.58 -11.44 16.00
C PRO A 272 17.10 -10.15 15.36
N GLY A 273 18.05 -9.47 15.97
CA GLY A 273 18.69 -8.26 15.47
C GLY A 273 18.13 -6.94 16.02
N ILE A 274 17.19 -6.97 16.97
CA ILE A 274 16.96 -5.84 17.86
C ILE A 274 17.97 -5.98 19.00
N ASP A 275 19.17 -5.48 18.82
CA ASP A 275 20.02 -5.14 19.95
C ASP A 275 19.50 -3.80 20.50
N GLY A 276 19.30 -3.66 21.77
CA GLY A 276 18.79 -2.43 22.44
C GLY A 276 19.70 -1.21 22.27
N SER A 277 20.63 -1.24 21.32
CA SER A 277 21.46 -0.09 20.97
C SER A 277 20.72 0.79 19.96
N ALA A 278 20.66 2.08 20.26
CA ALA A 278 20.14 3.14 19.38
C ALA A 278 20.78 3.14 17.96
N ARG A 279 21.74 2.26 17.71
CA ARG A 279 22.38 2.04 16.42
C ARG A 279 21.46 1.38 15.38
N ALA A 280 20.44 0.62 15.81
CA ALA A 280 19.46 0.02 14.89
C ALA A 280 18.66 1.10 14.10
N TYR A 281 18.53 2.29 14.66
CA TYR A 281 17.88 3.42 14.00
C TYR A 281 18.84 4.38 13.29
N ALA A 282 20.14 4.37 13.64
CA ALA A 282 21.11 5.29 13.07
C ALA A 282 21.59 4.86 11.67
N ASP A 283 21.41 3.60 11.32
CA ASP A 283 21.94 3.02 10.09
C ASP A 283 20.93 2.96 8.93
N VAL A 284 19.86 3.75 9.03
CA VAL A 284 18.89 3.90 7.92
C VAL A 284 19.54 4.57 6.71
N SER A 285 20.63 5.31 6.89
CA SER A 285 21.39 5.91 5.80
C SER A 285 22.19 4.89 4.98
N GLU A 286 22.69 3.81 5.60
CA GLU A 286 23.38 2.74 4.90
C GLU A 286 22.46 1.79 4.12
N ILE A 287 21.15 1.77 4.45
CA ILE A 287 20.15 1.03 3.64
C ILE A 287 19.92 1.73 2.29
N GLY A 288 20.27 3.02 2.17
CA GLY A 288 20.22 3.79 0.91
C GLY A 288 21.44 3.53 -0.01
N GLU A 289 22.55 3.15 0.55
CA GLU A 289 23.76 2.74 -0.17
C GLU A 289 23.89 1.21 -0.22
N ALA A 290 22.82 0.54 -0.69
CA ALA A 290 23.03 -0.79 -1.23
C ALA A 290 24.11 -0.62 -2.31
N HIS A 291 25.30 -1.19 -2.10
CA HIS A 291 26.28 -1.42 -3.14
C HIS A 291 25.54 -1.70 -4.45
N PRO A 292 26.06 -1.29 -5.60
CA PRO A 292 25.51 -1.66 -6.88
C PRO A 292 25.60 -3.19 -7.00
N GLN A 293 24.69 -3.86 -6.31
CA GLN A 293 24.48 -5.27 -6.49
C GLN A 293 23.94 -5.40 -7.91
N LYS A 294 24.69 -6.17 -8.67
CA LYS A 294 24.42 -6.60 -10.03
C LYS A 294 22.93 -6.57 -10.30
N ALA A 295 22.53 -5.72 -11.25
CA ALA A 295 21.19 -5.71 -11.78
C ALA A 295 20.76 -7.15 -12.08
N GLY A 296 19.75 -7.64 -11.39
CA GLY A 296 19.26 -9.01 -11.54
C GLY A 296 19.16 -9.83 -10.26
N SER A 297 19.64 -9.37 -9.10
CA SER A 297 19.40 -10.11 -7.86
C SER A 297 17.99 -9.79 -7.34
N CYS A 298 17.06 -10.73 -7.50
CA CYS A 298 15.87 -10.78 -6.66
C CYS A 298 16.28 -10.50 -5.22
N VAL A 299 15.65 -9.52 -4.58
CA VAL A 299 15.82 -9.29 -3.14
C VAL A 299 15.65 -10.64 -2.46
N ASN A 300 16.69 -11.09 -1.77
CA ASN A 300 16.65 -12.37 -1.09
C ASN A 300 15.70 -12.21 0.11
N PHE A 301 14.45 -12.62 -0.07
CA PHE A 301 13.38 -12.53 0.95
C PHE A 301 13.54 -13.58 2.06
N ASN A 302 14.74 -14.12 2.24
CA ASN A 302 15.00 -15.16 3.22
C ASN A 302 15.23 -14.55 4.60
N GLY A 303 14.32 -14.88 5.51
CA GLY A 303 14.46 -14.69 6.94
C GLY A 303 13.70 -13.52 7.56
N LEU A 304 13.41 -13.67 8.83
CA LEU A 304 12.70 -12.70 9.67
C LEU A 304 13.47 -11.36 9.80
N GLU A 305 14.80 -11.41 9.68
CA GLU A 305 15.67 -10.22 9.66
C GLU A 305 15.26 -9.23 8.55
N THR A 306 14.94 -9.71 7.36
CA THR A 306 14.45 -8.85 6.26
C THR A 306 13.14 -8.17 6.64
N PHE A 307 12.23 -8.88 7.29
CA PHE A 307 10.96 -8.30 7.78
C PHE A 307 11.22 -7.18 8.78
N VAL A 308 12.07 -7.40 9.78
CA VAL A 308 12.42 -6.41 10.81
C VAL A 308 13.02 -5.16 10.19
N ARG A 309 13.97 -5.31 9.26
CA ARG A 309 14.58 -4.19 8.52
C ARG A 309 13.56 -3.40 7.71
N LEU A 310 12.65 -4.10 7.00
CA LEU A 310 11.58 -3.43 6.25
C LEU A 310 10.61 -2.68 7.16
N ARG A 311 10.30 -3.24 8.33
CA ARG A 311 9.46 -2.58 9.33
C ARG A 311 10.13 -1.31 9.88
N ALA A 312 11.39 -1.40 10.31
CA ALA A 312 12.14 -0.25 10.81
C ALA A 312 12.25 0.86 9.75
N LYS A 313 12.54 0.47 8.50
CA LYS A 313 12.57 1.41 7.38
C LYS A 313 11.20 2.06 7.15
N LEU A 314 10.12 1.29 7.24
CA LEU A 314 8.76 1.80 7.05
C LEU A 314 8.44 2.90 8.06
N ASP A 315 8.77 2.68 9.34
CA ASP A 315 8.56 3.66 10.40
C ASP A 315 9.40 4.93 10.17
N GLY A 316 10.66 4.78 9.73
CA GLY A 316 11.52 5.91 9.35
C GLY A 316 11.00 6.72 8.15
N CYS A 317 10.32 6.06 7.22
CA CYS A 317 9.71 6.72 6.06
C CYS A 317 8.49 7.58 6.39
N LEU A 318 7.95 7.54 7.61
CA LEU A 318 6.85 8.43 8.05
C LEU A 318 7.31 9.87 8.31
N THR A 319 8.62 10.14 8.23
CA THR A 319 9.20 11.48 8.42
C THR A 319 8.51 12.50 7.52
N GLY A 320 8.05 13.61 8.11
CA GLY A 320 7.40 14.71 7.41
C GLY A 320 5.90 14.54 7.15
N CYS A 321 5.30 13.36 7.38
CA CYS A 321 3.87 13.15 7.08
C CYS A 321 2.92 14.05 7.91
N ARG A 322 3.32 14.45 9.13
CA ARG A 322 2.55 15.39 9.93
C ARG A 322 2.64 16.81 9.39
N LEU A 323 3.83 17.24 8.96
CA LEU A 323 4.01 18.54 8.31
C LEU A 323 3.22 18.64 6.99
N ALA A 324 3.14 17.55 6.23
CA ALA A 324 2.29 17.49 5.04
C ALA A 324 0.80 17.69 5.39
N LYS A 325 0.31 17.10 6.49
CA LYS A 325 -1.06 17.32 6.98
C LYS A 325 -1.32 18.78 7.34
N ASP A 326 -0.40 19.42 8.05
CA ASP A 326 -0.54 20.81 8.45
C ASP A 326 -0.60 21.73 7.22
N ARG A 327 0.28 21.51 6.22
CA ARG A 327 0.25 22.28 4.97
C ARG A 327 -1.02 22.06 4.16
N ALA A 328 -1.48 20.80 4.05
CA ALA A 328 -2.72 20.48 3.35
C ALA A 328 -3.94 21.09 4.04
N ALA A 329 -4.00 21.06 5.37
CA ALA A 329 -5.05 21.70 6.16
C ALA A 329 -5.04 23.22 5.99
N GLU A 330 -3.86 23.85 6.03
CA GLU A 330 -3.72 25.30 5.79
C GLU A 330 -4.20 25.69 4.39
N ALA A 331 -3.82 24.91 3.36
CA ALA A 331 -4.26 25.14 1.98
C ALA A 331 -5.77 25.05 1.85
N LEU A 332 -6.39 24.01 2.42
CA LEU A 332 -7.86 23.85 2.43
C LEU A 332 -8.55 25.02 3.14
N THR A 333 -8.05 25.44 4.29
CA THR A 333 -8.64 26.53 5.07
C THR A 333 -8.62 27.85 4.30
N LYS A 334 -7.54 28.12 3.57
CA LYS A 334 -7.41 29.34 2.77
C LYS A 334 -8.33 29.38 1.55
N VAL A 335 -8.60 28.23 0.93
CA VAL A 335 -9.39 28.11 -0.30
C VAL A 335 -10.87 27.90 0.00
N MET A 336 -11.22 27.05 0.94
CA MET A 336 -12.62 26.60 1.14
C MET A 336 -13.41 27.44 2.14
N THR A 337 -12.77 28.16 3.06
CA THR A 337 -13.50 28.97 4.05
C THR A 337 -14.22 30.18 3.44
N ARG A 338 -13.82 30.65 2.27
CA ARG A 338 -14.52 31.74 1.59
C ARG A 338 -15.86 31.33 1.00
N GLU A 339 -15.96 30.10 0.49
CA GLU A 339 -17.22 29.60 -0.09
C GLU A 339 -18.18 29.07 0.98
N ALA A 340 -17.65 28.46 2.06
CA ALA A 340 -18.48 27.94 3.16
C ALA A 340 -19.17 29.01 4.01
N LEU A 341 -18.72 30.26 3.94
CA LEU A 341 -19.32 31.40 4.67
C LEU A 341 -20.39 32.13 3.85
N ASP A 342 -20.55 31.81 2.58
CA ASP A 342 -21.58 32.37 1.69
C ASP A 342 -22.93 31.61 1.76
N TYR A 343 -23.29 31.04 2.92
CA TYR A 343 -24.67 30.66 3.15
C TYR A 343 -25.50 31.92 3.32
N PRO A 344 -26.50 32.19 2.48
CA PRO A 344 -27.42 33.27 2.73
C PRO A 344 -28.09 33.02 4.08
N ALA A 345 -27.97 33.98 4.97
CA ALA A 345 -28.66 34.01 6.25
C ALA A 345 -30.18 34.00 6.07
#